data_06c98ac43d51a41ea7ea25466783a2f7
#
_entry.id   06c98ac43d51a41ea7ea25466783a2f7
#
_cell.length_a   1.000
_cell.length_b   1.000
_cell.length_c   1.000
_cell.angle_alpha   90.00
_cell.angle_beta   90.00
_cell.angle_gamma   90.00
#
_symmetry.space_group_name_H-M   'P 1'
#
loop_
_entity.id
_entity.type
_entity.pdbx_description
1 polymer ?
#
loop_
_entity_poly.entity_id
_entity_poly.type
_entity_poly.pdbx_seq_one_letter_code
_entity_poly.pdbx_strand_id
1 'polypeptide(L)'
;MNLGRRIQGFDGRPDLFEGKIHPRKAVGHENIYFDTLVHDTDSLDLMLKRQGSSQIIMGLDDPYPLGEMESEAQSSYPGKLLDLGLDCKLINQIQYDEIWEDNILRWLFGNDKTKAEKLIQKILS
;
A
#
# COMPACT_ATOMS: atom_id res chain seq x y z
N MET A 1 0.18 12.32 -7.60
CA MET A 1 -0.63 11.79 -8.73
C MET A 1 -2.11 12.00 -8.44
N ASN A 2 -2.89 12.66 -9.33
CA ASN A 2 -4.30 12.96 -9.04
C ASN A 2 -5.24 11.90 -9.65
N LEU A 3 -5.10 10.64 -9.21
CA LEU A 3 -5.92 9.52 -9.68
C LEU A 3 -7.41 9.77 -9.43
N GLY A 4 -7.76 10.35 -8.28
CA GLY A 4 -9.14 10.64 -7.91
C GLY A 4 -9.86 11.57 -8.91
N ARG A 5 -9.19 12.63 -9.38
CA ARG A 5 -9.78 13.52 -10.41
C ARG A 5 -9.93 12.86 -11.78
N ARG A 6 -8.97 12.00 -12.14
CA ARG A 6 -9.08 11.24 -13.41
C ARG A 6 -10.24 10.26 -13.37
N ILE A 7 -10.44 9.59 -12.22
CA ILE A 7 -11.59 8.69 -12.02
C ILE A 7 -12.92 9.44 -12.05
N GLN A 8 -12.99 10.66 -11.47
CA GLN A 8 -14.18 11.51 -11.55
C GLN A 8 -14.55 11.89 -12.99
N GLY A 9 -13.58 12.00 -13.89
CA GLY A 9 -13.84 12.26 -15.30
C GLY A 9 -14.73 11.20 -15.97
N PHE A 10 -14.71 9.96 -15.48
CA PHE A 10 -15.57 8.89 -15.98
C PHE A 10 -17.04 9.05 -15.56
N ASP A 11 -17.32 9.78 -14.47
CA ASP A 11 -18.71 10.07 -14.06
C ASP A 11 -19.46 10.86 -15.14
N GLY A 12 -18.73 11.71 -15.92
CA GLY A 12 -19.27 12.46 -17.05
C GLY A 12 -19.28 11.70 -18.39
N ARG A 13 -18.70 10.51 -18.44
CA ARG A 13 -18.55 9.73 -19.68
C ARG A 13 -18.87 8.25 -19.44
N PRO A 14 -20.13 7.92 -19.11
CA PRO A 14 -20.55 6.52 -18.85
C PRO A 14 -20.38 5.60 -20.05
N ASP A 15 -20.38 6.16 -21.26
CA ASP A 15 -20.12 5.44 -22.51
C ASP A 15 -18.75 4.77 -22.57
N LEU A 16 -17.75 5.26 -21.83
CA LEU A 16 -16.40 4.71 -21.84
C LEU A 16 -16.27 3.38 -21.06
N PHE A 17 -17.23 3.06 -20.19
CA PHE A 17 -17.19 1.83 -19.40
C PHE A 17 -18.51 1.06 -19.41
N GLU A 18 -19.36 1.30 -20.40
CA GLU A 18 -20.63 0.59 -20.58
C GLU A 18 -20.42 -0.92 -20.56
N GLY A 19 -21.15 -1.62 -19.68
CA GLY A 19 -20.99 -3.06 -19.44
C GLY A 19 -19.72 -3.48 -18.71
N LYS A 20 -18.90 -2.54 -18.20
CA LYS A 20 -17.67 -2.79 -17.44
C LYS A 20 -17.76 -2.24 -16.02
N ILE A 21 -16.80 -2.63 -15.19
CA ILE A 21 -16.71 -2.09 -13.83
C ILE A 21 -16.31 -0.62 -13.89
N HIS A 22 -17.07 0.25 -13.22
CA HIS A 22 -16.72 1.66 -13.11
C HIS A 22 -15.33 1.81 -12.46
N PRO A 23 -14.42 2.67 -12.99
CA PRO A 23 -13.06 2.81 -12.50
C PRO A 23 -12.96 3.10 -10.99
N ARG A 24 -13.91 3.84 -10.43
CA ARG A 24 -14.00 4.10 -8.98
C ARG A 24 -14.18 2.82 -8.16
N LYS A 25 -15.00 1.89 -8.64
CA LYS A 25 -15.19 0.59 -8.00
C LYS A 25 -13.98 -0.32 -8.21
N ALA A 26 -13.34 -0.21 -9.37
CA ALA A 26 -12.13 -0.99 -9.64
C ALA A 26 -10.97 -0.61 -8.71
N VAL A 27 -10.75 0.70 -8.46
CA VAL A 27 -9.68 1.17 -7.55
C VAL A 27 -9.95 0.79 -6.09
N GLY A 28 -11.22 0.71 -5.68
CA GLY A 28 -11.62 0.22 -4.35
C GLY A 28 -11.83 -1.29 -4.29
N HIS A 29 -11.41 -2.04 -5.31
CA HIS A 29 -11.59 -3.49 -5.35
C HIS A 29 -10.63 -4.18 -4.37
N GLU A 30 -11.11 -5.18 -3.65
CA GLU A 30 -10.36 -5.92 -2.63
C GLU A 30 -9.03 -6.55 -3.09
N ASN A 31 -8.86 -6.73 -4.41
CA ASN A 31 -7.65 -7.31 -5.01
C ASN A 31 -6.66 -6.25 -5.52
N ILE A 32 -6.92 -4.96 -5.29
CA ILE A 32 -6.01 -3.87 -5.66
C ILE A 32 -5.36 -3.32 -4.41
N TYR A 33 -4.04 -3.39 -4.38
CA TYR A 33 -3.22 -2.88 -3.28
C TYR A 33 -2.27 -1.79 -3.80
N PHE A 34 -1.83 -0.93 -2.90
CA PHE A 34 -0.91 0.16 -3.15
C PHE A 34 0.31 -0.03 -2.25
N ASP A 35 1.49 0.25 -2.75
CA ASP A 35 2.70 0.21 -1.93
C ASP A 35 2.93 1.54 -1.18
N THR A 36 3.79 1.50 -0.18
CA THR A 36 4.15 2.67 0.64
C THR A 36 5.20 3.56 0.00
N LEU A 37 5.65 3.29 -1.22
CA LEU A 37 6.69 4.06 -1.88
C LEU A 37 6.18 5.43 -2.37
N VAL A 38 5.83 6.28 -1.45
CA VAL A 38 5.31 7.64 -1.69
C VAL A 38 6.25 8.74 -1.22
N HIS A 39 7.42 8.39 -0.70
CA HIS A 39 8.60 9.21 -0.39
C HIS A 39 8.47 10.22 0.76
N ASP A 40 7.28 10.57 1.21
CA ASP A 40 7.06 11.52 2.30
C ASP A 40 5.76 11.25 3.07
N THR A 41 5.69 11.80 4.28
CA THR A 41 4.54 11.61 5.19
C THR A 41 3.25 12.27 4.69
N ASP A 42 3.33 13.36 3.94
CA ASP A 42 2.14 14.04 3.40
C ASP A 42 1.49 13.17 2.30
N SER A 43 2.31 12.57 1.46
CA SER A 43 1.86 11.61 0.44
C SER A 43 1.28 10.34 1.07
N LEU A 44 1.89 9.84 2.15
CA LEU A 44 1.36 8.71 2.93
C LEU A 44 0.00 9.07 3.54
N ASP A 45 -0.14 10.24 4.18
CA ASP A 45 -1.39 10.71 4.75
C ASP A 45 -2.50 10.81 3.70
N LEU A 46 -2.16 11.37 2.53
CA LEU A 46 -3.11 11.43 1.41
C LEU A 46 -3.55 10.05 0.94
N MET A 47 -2.62 9.10 0.85
CA MET A 47 -2.90 7.73 0.46
C MET A 47 -3.81 7.04 1.48
N LEU A 48 -3.50 7.16 2.78
CA LEU A 48 -4.32 6.63 3.88
C LEU A 48 -5.74 7.20 3.87
N LYS A 49 -5.90 8.49 3.65
CA LYS A 49 -7.21 9.16 3.55
C LYS A 49 -8.02 8.68 2.34
N ARG A 50 -7.39 8.22 1.29
CA ARG A 50 -8.05 7.79 0.05
C ARG A 50 -8.38 6.31 0.02
N GLN A 51 -7.49 5.47 0.54
CA GLN A 51 -7.56 4.01 0.40
C GLN A 51 -7.81 3.30 1.73
N GLY A 52 -7.51 3.96 2.85
CA GLY A 52 -7.42 3.27 4.15
C GLY A 52 -6.14 2.44 4.26
N SER A 53 -5.85 1.89 5.45
CA SER A 53 -4.65 1.07 5.68
C SER A 53 -4.75 -0.33 5.08
N SER A 54 -5.95 -0.90 4.98
CA SER A 54 -6.18 -2.31 4.63
C SER A 54 -5.80 -2.70 3.19
N GLN A 55 -5.58 -1.74 2.30
CA GLN A 55 -5.16 -1.95 0.91
C GLN A 55 -3.76 -1.37 0.63
N ILE A 56 -3.00 -1.04 1.66
CA ILE A 56 -1.63 -0.56 1.53
C ILE A 56 -0.69 -1.67 1.99
N ILE A 57 0.35 -1.94 1.23
CA ILE A 57 1.41 -2.88 1.55
C ILE A 57 2.75 -2.17 1.63
N MET A 58 3.66 -2.70 2.42
CA MET A 58 5.02 -2.18 2.50
C MET A 58 5.77 -2.43 1.19
N GLY A 59 6.33 -1.38 0.58
CA GLY A 59 7.15 -1.44 -0.64
C GLY A 59 8.47 -0.69 -0.46
N LEU A 60 9.56 -1.24 -0.97
CA LEU A 60 10.93 -0.71 -0.81
C LEU A 60 11.50 -0.09 -2.09
N ASP A 61 11.11 -0.60 -3.25
CA ASP A 61 11.71 -0.30 -4.57
C ASP A 61 13.24 -0.56 -4.62
N ASP A 62 13.73 -1.46 -3.78
CA ASP A 62 15.13 -1.88 -3.81
C ASP A 62 15.41 -2.67 -5.13
N PRO A 63 16.49 -2.42 -5.86
CA PRO A 63 17.67 -1.58 -5.54
C PRO A 63 17.66 -0.17 -6.17
N TYR A 64 16.53 0.42 -6.42
CA TYR A 64 16.45 1.72 -7.10
C TYR A 64 16.74 2.90 -6.15
N PRO A 65 17.43 3.97 -6.63
CA PRO A 65 17.90 5.07 -5.78
C PRO A 65 16.83 5.85 -5.02
N LEU A 66 15.57 5.75 -5.43
CA LEU A 66 14.42 6.39 -4.76
C LEU A 66 13.73 5.49 -3.75
N GLY A 67 14.18 4.22 -3.65
CA GLY A 67 13.65 3.26 -2.69
C GLY A 67 14.11 3.52 -1.26
N GLU A 68 13.46 2.85 -0.31
CA GLU A 68 13.88 2.84 1.10
C GLU A 68 15.03 1.84 1.31
N MET A 69 16.17 2.11 0.67
CA MET A 69 17.37 1.30 0.84
C MET A 69 18.11 1.69 2.12
N GLU A 70 18.84 0.74 2.69
CA GLU A 70 19.75 1.05 3.78
C GLU A 70 20.88 1.98 3.28
N SER A 71 20.96 3.18 3.84
CA SER A 71 21.92 4.21 3.47
C SER A 71 22.27 5.10 4.66
N GLU A 72 23.50 4.99 5.13
CA GLU A 72 23.99 5.87 6.20
C GLU A 72 23.99 7.34 5.77
N ALA A 73 24.37 7.62 4.50
CA ALA A 73 24.46 8.98 3.97
C ALA A 73 23.10 9.68 3.90
N GLN A 74 22.02 8.94 3.68
CA GLN A 74 20.64 9.46 3.61
C GLN A 74 19.83 9.18 4.87
N SER A 75 20.43 8.53 5.86
CA SER A 75 19.71 8.03 7.05
C SER A 75 18.45 7.27 6.67
N SER A 76 18.53 6.47 5.60
CA SER A 76 17.42 5.68 5.07
C SER A 76 17.58 4.22 5.47
N TYR A 77 16.46 3.57 5.70
CA TYR A 77 16.36 2.14 6.01
C TYR A 77 14.96 1.63 5.60
N PRO A 78 14.82 0.32 5.37
CA PRO A 78 13.54 -0.27 5.04
C PRO A 78 12.46 0.04 6.08
N GLY A 79 11.32 0.60 5.66
CA GLY A 79 10.20 0.94 6.53
C GLY A 79 10.29 2.30 7.24
N LYS A 80 11.31 3.10 6.95
CA LYS A 80 11.48 4.44 7.55
C LYS A 80 10.23 5.31 7.43
N LEU A 81 9.56 5.27 6.29
CA LEU A 81 8.35 6.07 6.08
C LEU A 81 7.20 5.64 6.99
N LEU A 82 7.06 4.33 7.23
CA LEU A 82 6.05 3.82 8.15
C LEU A 82 6.38 4.18 9.61
N ASP A 83 7.65 4.11 10.01
CA ASP A 83 8.09 4.55 11.33
C ASP A 83 7.79 6.04 11.54
N LEU A 84 8.10 6.89 10.57
CA LEU A 84 7.74 8.30 10.60
C LEU A 84 6.22 8.51 10.66
N GLY A 85 5.45 7.72 9.92
CA GLY A 85 3.99 7.75 9.97
C GLY A 85 3.44 7.39 11.35
N LEU A 86 4.05 6.42 12.03
CA LEU A 86 3.69 6.03 13.39
C LEU A 86 4.07 7.13 14.40
N ASP A 87 5.28 7.68 14.32
CA ASP A 87 5.78 8.75 15.18
C ASP A 87 4.93 10.03 15.07
N CYS A 88 4.53 10.39 13.84
CA CYS A 88 3.66 11.54 13.57
C CYS A 88 2.18 11.25 13.85
N LYS A 89 1.83 10.03 14.29
CA LYS A 89 0.44 9.59 14.55
C LYS A 89 -0.49 9.64 13.33
N LEU A 90 0.06 9.50 12.14
CA LEU A 90 -0.70 9.32 10.90
C LEU A 90 -1.33 7.91 10.85
N ILE A 91 -0.63 6.94 11.41
CA ILE A 91 -1.09 5.57 11.61
C ILE A 91 -0.91 5.18 13.08
N ASN A 92 -1.72 4.24 13.54
CA ASN A 92 -1.55 3.58 14.82
C ASN A 92 -0.81 2.23 14.64
N GLN A 93 -0.47 1.57 15.76
CA GLN A 93 0.28 0.30 15.72
C GLN A 93 -0.45 -0.79 14.93
N ILE A 94 -1.77 -0.89 15.03
CA ILE A 94 -2.56 -1.89 14.28
C ILE A 94 -2.42 -1.65 12.77
N GLN A 95 -2.54 -0.40 12.33
CA GLN A 95 -2.39 -0.03 10.92
C GLN A 95 -0.95 -0.23 10.43
N TYR A 96 0.03 0.02 11.28
CA TYR A 96 1.44 -0.25 11.00
C TYR A 96 1.66 -1.74 10.73
N ASP A 97 1.19 -2.61 11.63
CA ASP A 97 1.33 -4.06 11.50
C ASP A 97 0.57 -4.59 10.27
N GLU A 98 -0.64 -4.07 10.00
CA GLU A 98 -1.39 -4.39 8.78
C GLU A 98 -0.60 -4.08 7.51
N ILE A 99 -0.01 -2.88 7.42
CA ILE A 99 0.73 -2.43 6.22
C ILE A 99 2.03 -3.20 6.08
N TRP A 100 2.72 -3.43 7.19
CA TRP A 100 4.01 -4.10 7.21
C TRP A 100 3.92 -5.58 6.83
N GLU A 101 2.92 -6.30 7.33
CA GLU A 101 2.85 -7.76 7.24
C GLU A 101 1.50 -8.29 6.75
N ASP A 102 0.40 -7.96 7.42
CA ASP A 102 -0.88 -8.64 7.22
C ASP A 102 -1.44 -8.47 5.81
N ASN A 103 -1.32 -7.29 5.24
CA ASN A 103 -1.90 -6.97 3.94
C ASN A 103 -1.21 -7.73 2.80
N ILE A 104 0.12 -7.89 2.83
CA ILE A 104 0.85 -8.67 1.83
C ILE A 104 0.47 -10.15 1.91
N LEU A 105 0.31 -10.68 3.11
CA LEU A 105 -0.14 -12.07 3.31
C LEU A 105 -1.58 -12.26 2.80
N ARG A 106 -2.45 -11.30 3.05
CA ARG A 106 -3.82 -11.29 2.53
C ARG A 106 -3.85 -11.22 1.01
N TRP A 107 -3.01 -10.37 0.41
CA TRP A 107 -2.91 -10.25 -1.05
C TRP A 107 -2.43 -11.53 -1.71
N LEU A 108 -1.41 -12.18 -1.14
CA LEU A 108 -0.81 -13.40 -1.70
C LEU A 108 -1.68 -14.65 -1.51
N PHE A 109 -2.33 -14.76 -0.36
CA PHE A 109 -2.99 -16.00 0.08
C PHE A 109 -4.49 -15.85 0.37
N GLY A 110 -5.03 -14.64 0.25
CA GLY A 110 -6.40 -14.35 0.69
C GLY A 110 -6.54 -14.59 2.19
N ASN A 111 -7.57 -15.32 2.58
CA ASN A 111 -7.80 -15.68 3.99
C ASN A 111 -7.21 -17.05 4.37
N ASP A 112 -6.37 -17.64 3.52
CA ASP A 112 -5.75 -18.96 3.78
C ASP A 112 -4.51 -18.83 4.69
N LYS A 113 -4.75 -18.72 5.99
CA LYS A 113 -3.69 -18.61 7.00
C LYS A 113 -2.69 -19.78 6.96
N THR A 114 -3.15 -20.97 6.60
CA THR A 114 -2.28 -22.16 6.54
C THR A 114 -1.20 -22.00 5.47
N LYS A 115 -1.50 -21.39 4.33
CA LYS A 115 -0.49 -21.12 3.31
C LYS A 115 0.50 -20.03 3.74
N ALA A 116 0.02 -19.00 4.41
CA ALA A 116 0.88 -17.94 4.95
C ALA A 116 1.86 -18.52 5.99
N GLU A 117 1.38 -19.28 6.95
CA GLU A 117 2.21 -19.93 7.99
C GLU A 117 3.29 -20.84 7.38
N LYS A 118 2.94 -21.65 6.37
CA LYS A 118 3.90 -22.52 5.66
C LYS A 118 4.99 -21.72 4.95
N LEU A 119 4.65 -20.57 4.36
CA LEU A 119 5.64 -19.70 3.73
C LEU A 119 6.58 -19.11 4.77
N ILE A 120 6.05 -18.56 5.85
CA ILE A 120 6.84 -17.98 6.95
C ILE A 120 7.81 -19.03 7.52
N GLN A 121 7.32 -20.23 7.81
CA GLN A 121 8.18 -21.33 8.29
C GLN A 121 9.29 -21.70 7.30
N LYS A 122 8.98 -21.67 6.00
CA LYS A 122 9.99 -21.95 4.96
C LYS A 122 11.05 -20.86 4.83
N ILE A 123 10.70 -19.60 5.10
CA ILE A 123 11.64 -18.47 5.06
C ILE A 123 12.55 -18.50 6.30
N LEU A 124 12.02 -18.89 7.45
CA LEU A 124 12.75 -18.92 8.72
C LEU A 124 13.58 -20.18 8.94
N SER A 125 13.46 -21.19 8.08
CA SER A 125 14.24 -22.43 8.10
C SER A 125 15.48 -22.38 7.21
#